data_2f54cbaf86db05aac8d14833f4582a37
#
_entry.id   2f54cbaf86db05aac8d14833f4582a37
#
_cell.length_a   1.000
_cell.length_b   1.000
_cell.length_c   1.000
_cell.angle_alpha   90.00
_cell.angle_beta   90.00
_cell.angle_gamma   90.00
#
_symmetry.space_group_name_H-M   'P 1'
#
loop_
_entity.id
_entity.type
_entity.pdbx_description
1 polymer ?
#
loop_
_entity_poly.entity_id
_entity_poly.type
_entity_poly.pdbx_seq_one_letter_code
_entity_poly.pdbx_strand_id
1 'polypeptide(L)'
;MMISRIVLCFIPLMIAPAILADNWSPITIVNAPTARAAHSAVFTRIDGTDQMIVWGGQDSPMVPFANTGARWKRLSDVWTAATTNNAPSGREGHPAVWTGHEMIVWGGDDGLNFLNTGGRYDPVADTWRPTSLTGAPDGRFGHSFIWTGDRLIVWGGAVGFGGDVNTGALYDPVTDTWSATTTVGAPSARDGQASIWTGSQMLVWGGISLGNYVNDGAFYDPRTDSWTAISTTNAPSPRLFFASGWDATNLFIWSGVNSRFQPLPNGKLYNTRTGVWKTVAKTNAPTPRLGATCVWSGKEFIIWGGSDAAGNPIGTGAKYNPATNTWTPMTTTGAPAPRSSHTAIWDGSRMIVWGGSGECCNNWFNDGFAYTP
;
A
#
# COMPACT_ATOMS: atom_id res chain seq x y z
N MET A 1 32.62 -16.62 -72.33
CA MET A 1 32.76 -15.53 -71.31
C MET A 1 31.60 -15.61 -70.34
N MET A 2 31.77 -16.41 -69.28
CA MET A 2 30.73 -16.67 -68.26
C MET A 2 30.84 -15.61 -67.15
N ILE A 3 29.81 -14.80 -67.00
CA ILE A 3 29.69 -13.80 -65.93
C ILE A 3 29.03 -14.46 -64.75
N SER A 4 29.81 -14.72 -63.67
CA SER A 4 29.30 -15.25 -62.41
C SER A 4 28.63 -14.11 -61.62
N ARG A 5 27.33 -14.26 -61.33
CA ARG A 5 26.59 -13.33 -60.44
C ARG A 5 26.80 -13.75 -58.99
N ILE A 6 27.47 -12.92 -58.20
CA ILE A 6 27.58 -13.05 -56.75
C ILE A 6 26.25 -12.53 -56.15
N VAL A 7 25.48 -13.41 -55.54
CA VAL A 7 24.30 -13.04 -54.75
C VAL A 7 24.78 -12.77 -53.33
N LEU A 8 24.83 -11.50 -52.93
CA LEU A 8 25.01 -11.12 -51.52
C LEU A 8 23.71 -11.36 -50.76
N CYS A 9 23.75 -12.34 -49.88
CA CYS A 9 22.65 -12.58 -48.91
C CYS A 9 22.81 -11.65 -47.72
N PHE A 10 21.98 -10.60 -47.63
CA PHE A 10 21.90 -9.76 -46.43
C PHE A 10 21.11 -10.53 -45.36
N ILE A 11 21.80 -10.99 -44.31
CA ILE A 11 21.14 -11.47 -43.09
C ILE A 11 20.82 -10.22 -42.24
N PRO A 12 19.53 -9.93 -41.98
CA PRO A 12 19.21 -8.84 -41.06
C PRO A 12 19.68 -9.23 -39.65
N LEU A 13 20.58 -8.46 -39.10
CA LEU A 13 20.98 -8.55 -37.67
C LEU A 13 19.75 -8.16 -36.84
N MET A 14 19.01 -9.13 -36.34
CA MET A 14 17.99 -8.88 -35.33
C MET A 14 18.75 -8.45 -34.03
N ILE A 15 18.82 -7.17 -33.79
CA ILE A 15 19.20 -6.65 -32.48
C ILE A 15 18.04 -6.99 -31.57
N ALA A 16 18.18 -8.05 -30.74
CA ALA A 16 17.27 -8.29 -29.65
C ALA A 16 17.24 -7.03 -28.77
N PRO A 17 16.07 -6.53 -28.37
CA PRO A 17 16.03 -5.41 -27.45
C PRO A 17 16.81 -5.81 -26.21
N ALA A 18 17.78 -4.98 -25.79
CA ALA A 18 18.49 -5.15 -24.55
C ALA A 18 17.42 -5.17 -23.44
N ILE A 19 17.24 -6.31 -22.79
CA ILE A 19 16.46 -6.39 -21.56
C ILE A 19 17.27 -5.55 -20.57
N LEU A 20 16.81 -4.33 -20.30
CA LEU A 20 17.37 -3.53 -19.23
C LEU A 20 17.29 -4.37 -17.96
N ALA A 21 18.43 -4.64 -17.35
CA ALA A 21 18.46 -5.35 -16.08
C ALA A 21 17.76 -4.48 -15.03
N ASP A 22 16.97 -5.13 -14.14
CA ASP A 22 16.37 -4.42 -12.99
C ASP A 22 17.45 -3.63 -12.26
N ASN A 23 17.11 -2.40 -11.87
CA ASN A 23 18.04 -1.56 -11.14
C ASN A 23 17.34 -0.75 -10.05
N TRP A 24 18.15 -0.33 -9.08
CA TRP A 24 17.79 0.62 -8.06
C TRP A 24 18.55 1.93 -8.29
N SER A 25 17.89 3.04 -8.12
CA SER A 25 18.48 4.37 -8.11
C SER A 25 17.99 5.18 -6.92
N PRO A 26 18.88 5.85 -6.17
CA PRO A 26 18.43 6.74 -5.10
C PRO A 26 17.63 7.91 -5.66
N ILE A 27 16.70 8.43 -4.89
CA ILE A 27 16.08 9.74 -5.10
C ILE A 27 16.72 10.74 -4.14
N THR A 28 16.66 12.05 -4.47
CA THR A 28 17.30 13.07 -3.65
C THR A 28 16.78 13.08 -2.21
N ILE A 29 17.66 13.36 -1.26
CA ILE A 29 17.33 13.63 0.14
C ILE A 29 17.33 15.13 0.47
N VAL A 30 17.68 15.98 -0.50
CA VAL A 30 17.70 17.43 -0.29
C VAL A 30 16.28 17.95 -0.10
N ASN A 31 16.01 18.56 1.05
CA ASN A 31 14.69 19.00 1.50
C ASN A 31 13.63 17.87 1.65
N ALA A 32 14.07 16.61 1.71
CA ALA A 32 13.18 15.52 2.07
C ALA A 32 12.63 15.70 3.49
N PRO A 33 11.46 15.11 3.83
CA PRO A 33 11.01 15.09 5.20
C PRO A 33 12.03 14.44 6.15
N THR A 34 11.92 14.73 7.46
CA THR A 34 12.69 14.03 8.49
C THR A 34 12.55 12.52 8.36
N ALA A 35 13.56 11.77 8.80
CA ALA A 35 13.54 10.32 8.83
C ALA A 35 12.31 9.83 9.61
N ARG A 36 11.54 8.89 9.03
CA ARG A 36 10.26 8.45 9.62
C ARG A 36 9.79 7.08 9.14
N ALA A 37 8.94 6.45 9.94
CA ALA A 37 8.25 5.21 9.64
C ALA A 37 6.73 5.36 9.81
N ALA A 38 5.96 4.38 9.34
CA ALA A 38 4.49 4.32 9.47
C ALA A 38 3.76 5.60 9.00
N HIS A 39 4.38 6.34 8.09
CA HIS A 39 3.82 7.48 7.38
C HIS A 39 2.94 7.01 6.22
N SER A 40 2.14 7.91 5.67
CA SER A 40 1.41 7.65 4.44
C SER A 40 2.12 8.25 3.22
N ALA A 41 1.90 7.64 2.05
CA ALA A 41 2.33 8.19 0.77
C ALA A 41 1.27 7.94 -0.30
N VAL A 42 1.08 8.92 -1.18
CA VAL A 42 0.28 8.77 -2.38
C VAL A 42 1.07 9.23 -3.59
N PHE A 43 0.80 8.60 -4.74
CA PHE A 43 1.32 9.08 -6.02
C PHE A 43 0.22 9.79 -6.79
N THR A 44 0.58 10.90 -7.41
CA THR A 44 -0.37 11.76 -8.11
C THR A 44 0.26 12.40 -9.33
N ARG A 45 -0.60 12.83 -10.25
CA ARG A 45 -0.22 13.64 -11.41
C ARG A 45 -1.01 14.93 -11.39
N ILE A 46 -0.32 16.04 -11.19
CA ILE A 46 -0.88 17.38 -11.09
C ILE A 46 -0.27 18.22 -12.20
N ASP A 47 -1.11 18.81 -13.06
CA ASP A 47 -0.68 19.66 -14.20
C ASP A 47 0.43 19.00 -15.04
N GLY A 48 0.27 17.69 -15.30
CA GLY A 48 1.24 16.91 -16.05
C GLY A 48 2.52 16.53 -15.28
N THR A 49 2.66 16.96 -14.02
CA THR A 49 3.81 16.66 -13.16
C THR A 49 3.51 15.48 -12.24
N ASP A 50 4.29 14.41 -12.36
CA ASP A 50 4.25 13.26 -11.48
C ASP A 50 4.89 13.59 -10.13
N GLN A 51 4.16 13.31 -9.04
CA GLN A 51 4.58 13.63 -7.68
C GLN A 51 4.24 12.50 -6.71
N MET A 52 5.11 12.31 -5.70
CA MET A 52 4.79 11.54 -4.49
C MET A 52 4.56 12.53 -3.35
N ILE A 53 3.47 12.37 -2.61
CA ILE A 53 3.19 13.16 -1.40
C ILE A 53 3.35 12.22 -0.21
N VAL A 54 4.22 12.59 0.72
CA VAL A 54 4.46 11.89 1.98
C VAL A 54 3.97 12.76 3.13
N TRP A 55 3.27 12.17 4.13
CA TRP A 55 2.81 12.92 5.29
C TRP A 55 2.74 12.06 6.55
N GLY A 56 2.97 12.68 7.71
CA GLY A 56 2.83 12.08 9.03
C GLY A 56 3.90 11.04 9.34
N GLY A 57 3.57 10.10 10.20
CA GLY A 57 4.44 9.02 10.64
C GLY A 57 5.19 9.31 11.93
N GLN A 58 5.93 8.33 12.40
CA GLN A 58 6.79 8.42 13.56
C GLN A 58 8.17 8.90 13.14
N ASP A 59 8.59 10.08 13.59
CA ASP A 59 9.92 10.68 13.33
C ASP A 59 10.72 10.94 14.63
N SER A 60 10.18 10.50 15.75
CA SER A 60 10.78 10.57 17.08
C SER A 60 10.32 9.37 17.91
N PRO A 61 11.13 8.85 18.86
CA PRO A 61 10.70 7.81 19.79
C PRO A 61 9.66 8.31 20.80
N MET A 62 9.40 9.60 20.81
CA MET A 62 8.47 10.26 21.72
C MET A 62 7.35 10.97 20.94
N VAL A 63 6.18 11.05 21.54
CA VAL A 63 5.06 11.86 21.04
C VAL A 63 5.34 13.36 21.26
N PRO A 64 4.82 14.25 20.44
CA PRO A 64 3.90 14.01 19.34
C PRO A 64 4.60 13.47 18.08
N PHE A 65 3.88 12.62 17.31
CA PHE A 65 4.33 12.17 16.00
C PHE A 65 4.31 13.32 14.98
N ALA A 66 4.87 13.08 13.81
CA ALA A 66 4.98 14.11 12.78
C ALA A 66 3.61 14.55 12.24
N ASN A 67 3.42 15.87 12.14
CA ASN A 67 2.35 16.50 11.37
C ASN A 67 2.89 17.21 10.12
N THR A 68 4.12 16.86 9.72
CA THR A 68 4.83 17.40 8.58
C THR A 68 4.80 16.45 7.41
N GLY A 69 5.00 16.98 6.21
CA GLY A 69 5.10 16.19 4.98
C GLY A 69 5.80 16.95 3.88
N ALA A 70 5.98 16.32 2.72
CA ALA A 70 6.53 16.96 1.54
C ALA A 70 6.06 16.30 0.25
N ARG A 71 6.22 17.02 -0.85
CA ARG A 71 5.95 16.59 -2.21
C ARG A 71 7.28 16.39 -2.95
N TRP A 72 7.49 15.20 -3.47
CA TRP A 72 8.61 14.90 -4.34
C TRP A 72 8.18 14.92 -5.81
N LYS A 73 8.81 15.76 -6.62
CA LYS A 73 8.57 15.85 -8.05
C LYS A 73 9.51 14.91 -8.80
N ARG A 74 8.95 13.94 -9.51
CA ARG A 74 9.68 12.86 -10.17
C ARG A 74 10.74 13.34 -11.17
N LEU A 75 10.39 14.26 -12.08
CA LEU A 75 11.27 14.65 -13.19
C LEU A 75 12.41 15.56 -12.76
N SER A 76 12.18 16.44 -11.79
CA SER A 76 13.20 17.37 -11.28
C SER A 76 13.98 16.80 -10.10
N ASP A 77 13.52 15.67 -9.52
CA ASP A 77 14.09 15.07 -8.32
C ASP A 77 14.20 16.08 -7.15
N VAL A 78 13.13 16.81 -6.88
CA VAL A 78 13.10 17.89 -5.87
C VAL A 78 11.96 17.66 -4.89
N TRP A 79 12.28 17.80 -3.60
CA TRP A 79 11.31 17.85 -2.52
C TRP A 79 10.88 19.29 -2.22
N THR A 80 9.61 19.47 -1.95
CA THR A 80 9.02 20.71 -1.46
C THR A 80 8.18 20.41 -0.23
N ALA A 81 8.45 21.04 0.89
CA ALA A 81 7.69 20.86 2.11
C ALA A 81 6.21 21.19 1.87
N ALA A 82 5.32 20.43 2.49
CA ALA A 82 3.91 20.77 2.59
C ALA A 82 3.70 21.69 3.79
N THR A 83 2.75 22.62 3.68
CA THR A 83 2.38 23.49 4.80
C THR A 83 1.89 22.67 6.00
N THR A 84 2.16 23.13 7.20
CA THR A 84 1.60 22.60 8.45
C THR A 84 0.41 23.41 8.96
N ASN A 85 0.08 24.51 8.29
CA ASN A 85 -1.06 25.34 8.68
C ASN A 85 -2.37 24.57 8.45
N ASN A 86 -3.17 24.41 9.51
CA ASN A 86 -4.38 23.58 9.54
C ASN A 86 -4.15 22.09 9.19
N ALA A 87 -2.92 21.59 9.16
CA ALA A 87 -2.67 20.16 9.03
C ALA A 87 -3.26 19.40 10.23
N PRO A 88 -3.69 18.16 10.06
CA PRO A 88 -4.10 17.33 11.19
C PRO A 88 -2.99 17.18 12.23
N SER A 89 -3.34 16.80 13.45
CA SER A 89 -2.36 16.44 14.49
C SER A 89 -1.43 15.34 13.99
N GLY A 90 -0.19 15.33 14.49
CA GLY A 90 0.80 14.30 14.20
C GLY A 90 0.27 12.91 14.53
N ARG A 91 0.51 11.95 13.64
CA ARG A 91 -0.02 10.57 13.73
C ARG A 91 0.77 9.58 12.91
N GLU A 92 0.70 8.32 13.32
CA GLU A 92 1.23 7.19 12.57
C GLU A 92 0.13 6.19 12.19
N GLY A 93 0.46 5.25 11.30
CA GLY A 93 -0.45 4.17 10.90
C GLY A 93 -1.77 4.62 10.29
N HIS A 94 -1.87 5.90 9.93
CA HIS A 94 -2.99 6.43 9.19
C HIS A 94 -2.83 6.11 7.70
N PRO A 95 -3.89 5.70 7.03
CA PRO A 95 -3.89 5.57 5.58
C PRO A 95 -4.09 6.93 4.90
N ALA A 96 -3.75 6.97 3.59
CA ALA A 96 -4.04 8.09 2.72
C ALA A 96 -4.59 7.62 1.38
N VAL A 97 -5.43 8.44 0.76
CA VAL A 97 -5.90 8.26 -0.62
C VAL A 97 -5.72 9.54 -1.41
N TRP A 98 -5.58 9.38 -2.72
CA TRP A 98 -5.61 10.48 -3.68
C TRP A 98 -6.95 10.51 -4.38
N THR A 99 -7.65 11.67 -4.34
CA THR A 99 -8.99 11.83 -4.92
C THR A 99 -8.98 12.24 -6.39
N GLY A 100 -7.82 12.59 -6.91
CA GLY A 100 -7.64 13.29 -8.18
C GLY A 100 -7.32 14.78 -8.00
N HIS A 101 -7.61 15.35 -6.82
CA HIS A 101 -7.39 16.76 -6.48
C HIS A 101 -6.73 16.95 -5.12
N GLU A 102 -7.07 16.15 -4.13
CA GLU A 102 -6.63 16.25 -2.74
C GLU A 102 -6.12 14.91 -2.24
N MET A 103 -5.13 14.94 -1.35
CA MET A 103 -4.80 13.80 -0.51
C MET A 103 -5.68 13.86 0.73
N ILE A 104 -6.43 12.80 1.00
CA ILE A 104 -7.19 12.66 2.25
C ILE A 104 -6.44 11.70 3.16
N VAL A 105 -6.23 12.13 4.42
CA VAL A 105 -5.76 11.30 5.52
C VAL A 105 -6.81 11.27 6.62
N TRP A 106 -6.99 10.14 7.30
CA TRP A 106 -7.95 10.04 8.41
C TRP A 106 -7.58 8.88 9.35
N GLY A 107 -7.93 9.04 10.63
CA GLY A 107 -7.65 8.01 11.61
C GLY A 107 -6.18 7.91 12.01
N GLY A 108 -5.76 6.72 12.40
CA GLY A 108 -4.40 6.47 12.90
C GLY A 108 -4.27 6.71 14.42
N ASP A 109 -3.04 6.75 14.90
CA ASP A 109 -2.65 6.83 16.30
C ASP A 109 -1.76 8.06 16.53
N ASP A 110 -2.00 8.82 17.59
CA ASP A 110 -1.14 9.94 18.02
C ASP A 110 -0.15 9.56 19.15
N GLY A 111 -0.11 8.27 19.48
CA GLY A 111 0.67 7.72 20.60
C GLY A 111 -0.06 7.69 21.93
N LEU A 112 -1.25 8.27 21.99
CA LEU A 112 -2.12 8.31 23.17
C LEU A 112 -3.54 7.81 22.86
N ASN A 113 -4.03 8.11 21.65
CA ASN A 113 -5.40 7.82 21.24
C ASN A 113 -5.47 7.44 19.78
N PHE A 114 -6.41 6.56 19.45
CA PHE A 114 -6.84 6.38 18.06
C PHE A 114 -7.73 7.54 17.64
N LEU A 115 -7.47 8.09 16.48
CA LEU A 115 -8.02 9.36 16.03
C LEU A 115 -9.25 9.16 15.15
N ASN A 116 -10.26 10.03 15.33
CA ASN A 116 -11.41 10.18 14.44
C ASN A 116 -11.35 11.49 13.64
N THR A 117 -10.19 12.12 13.61
CA THR A 117 -9.91 13.33 12.84
C THR A 117 -9.18 13.00 11.56
N GLY A 118 -9.30 13.88 10.58
CA GLY A 118 -8.59 13.78 9.31
C GLY A 118 -8.35 15.13 8.68
N GLY A 119 -7.71 15.12 7.53
CA GLY A 119 -7.49 16.33 6.74
C GLY A 119 -7.42 16.04 5.26
N ARG A 120 -7.70 17.07 4.49
CA ARG A 120 -7.69 17.11 3.04
C ARG A 120 -6.63 18.10 2.61
N TYR A 121 -5.61 17.63 1.95
CA TYR A 121 -4.49 18.43 1.48
C TYR A 121 -4.61 18.69 -0.02
N ASP A 122 -4.72 19.96 -0.37
CA ASP A 122 -4.62 20.44 -1.75
C ASP A 122 -3.15 20.80 -2.05
N PRO A 123 -2.44 20.01 -2.87
CA PRO A 123 -1.03 20.28 -3.17
C PRO A 123 -0.81 21.42 -4.19
N VAL A 124 -1.84 21.87 -4.87
CA VAL A 124 -1.77 23.02 -5.79
C VAL A 124 -1.78 24.33 -4.98
N ALA A 125 -2.75 24.44 -4.07
CA ALA A 125 -2.88 25.60 -3.19
C ALA A 125 -1.94 25.55 -1.98
N ASP A 126 -1.33 24.39 -1.70
CA ASP A 126 -0.56 24.10 -0.49
C ASP A 126 -1.36 24.39 0.80
N THR A 127 -2.57 23.86 0.89
CA THR A 127 -3.48 24.10 2.00
C THR A 127 -4.09 22.81 2.55
N TRP A 128 -4.36 22.81 3.87
CA TRP A 128 -5.12 21.78 4.55
C TRP A 128 -6.50 22.26 4.94
N ARG A 129 -7.48 21.36 4.87
CA ARG A 129 -8.82 21.51 5.41
C ARG A 129 -9.14 20.31 6.29
N PRO A 130 -9.69 20.48 7.49
CA PRO A 130 -10.10 19.33 8.31
C PRO A 130 -11.28 18.60 7.64
N THR A 131 -11.43 17.30 7.93
CA THR A 131 -12.67 16.58 7.66
C THR A 131 -13.69 16.85 8.78
N SER A 132 -14.98 16.86 8.44
CA SER A 132 -16.06 16.97 9.42
C SER A 132 -15.97 15.89 10.49
N LEU A 133 -16.31 16.25 11.74
CA LEU A 133 -16.47 15.31 12.83
C LEU A 133 -17.92 14.85 12.99
N THR A 134 -18.86 15.54 12.39
CA THR A 134 -20.29 15.21 12.49
C THR A 134 -20.59 13.94 11.68
N GLY A 135 -21.00 12.87 12.38
CA GLY A 135 -21.23 11.57 11.79
C GLY A 135 -19.97 10.76 11.45
N ALA A 136 -18.78 11.29 11.77
CA ALA A 136 -17.53 10.55 11.60
C ALA A 136 -17.53 9.27 12.48
N PRO A 137 -16.93 8.17 12.01
CA PRO A 137 -16.75 6.99 12.85
C PRO A 137 -15.86 7.26 14.07
N ASP A 138 -15.93 6.38 15.07
CA ASP A 138 -14.99 6.41 16.19
C ASP A 138 -13.54 6.32 15.72
N GLY A 139 -12.65 6.94 16.48
CA GLY A 139 -11.20 6.92 16.23
C GLY A 139 -10.66 5.51 16.14
N ARG A 140 -9.88 5.22 15.10
CA ARG A 140 -9.45 3.86 14.80
C ARG A 140 -8.11 3.76 14.07
N PHE A 141 -7.52 2.58 14.19
CA PHE A 141 -6.27 2.18 13.57
C PHE A 141 -6.46 0.87 12.80
N GLY A 142 -5.64 0.59 11.77
CA GLY A 142 -5.68 -0.67 11.03
C GLY A 142 -6.97 -0.89 10.21
N HIS A 143 -7.72 0.15 9.93
CA HIS A 143 -8.98 0.13 9.19
C HIS A 143 -8.76 0.11 7.67
N SER A 144 -9.76 -0.31 6.93
CA SER A 144 -9.85 -0.13 5.47
C SER A 144 -10.08 1.34 5.13
N PHE A 145 -9.42 1.81 4.07
CA PHE A 145 -9.47 3.20 3.64
C PHE A 145 -9.42 3.25 2.11
N ILE A 146 -10.57 3.37 1.48
CA ILE A 146 -10.75 3.15 0.04
C ILE A 146 -11.42 4.34 -0.62
N TRP A 147 -10.80 4.85 -1.67
CA TRP A 147 -11.38 5.84 -2.55
C TRP A 147 -12.17 5.17 -3.68
N THR A 148 -13.45 5.52 -3.83
CA THR A 148 -14.35 4.94 -4.83
C THR A 148 -14.35 5.67 -6.17
N GLY A 149 -13.75 6.85 -6.20
CA GLY A 149 -13.82 7.81 -7.31
C GLY A 149 -14.63 9.06 -6.96
N ASP A 150 -15.55 8.96 -5.99
CA ASP A 150 -16.38 10.04 -5.51
C ASP A 150 -16.51 10.11 -3.97
N ARG A 151 -16.33 8.99 -3.28
CA ARG A 151 -16.44 8.86 -1.81
C ARG A 151 -15.29 8.08 -1.23
N LEU A 152 -15.02 8.34 0.05
CA LEU A 152 -14.08 7.57 0.84
C LEU A 152 -14.85 6.55 1.69
N ILE A 153 -14.45 5.29 1.67
CA ILE A 153 -14.96 4.25 2.56
C ILE A 153 -13.95 4.05 3.69
N VAL A 154 -14.41 4.19 4.93
CA VAL A 154 -13.71 3.76 6.15
C VAL A 154 -14.47 2.56 6.71
N TRP A 155 -13.78 1.42 7.00
CA TRP A 155 -14.43 0.25 7.58
C TRP A 155 -13.49 -0.57 8.45
N GLY A 156 -14.03 -1.14 9.54
CA GLY A 156 -13.25 -1.98 10.43
C GLY A 156 -12.23 -1.19 11.23
N GLY A 157 -11.19 -1.87 11.68
CA GLY A 157 -10.12 -1.30 12.50
C GLY A 157 -10.32 -1.54 13.99
N ALA A 158 -9.28 -1.30 14.78
CA ALA A 158 -9.31 -1.29 16.24
C ALA A 158 -9.73 0.09 16.76
N VAL A 159 -10.60 0.13 17.78
CA VAL A 159 -11.03 1.33 18.48
C VAL A 159 -10.63 1.22 19.95
N GLY A 160 -9.88 2.17 20.48
CA GLY A 160 -9.41 2.14 21.88
C GLY A 160 -8.59 0.88 22.20
N PHE A 161 -8.45 0.59 23.49
CA PHE A 161 -7.70 -0.56 23.98
C PHE A 161 -8.52 -1.86 23.85
N GLY A 162 -8.38 -2.57 22.72
CA GLY A 162 -8.80 -3.96 22.59
C GLY A 162 -10.16 -4.21 21.95
N GLY A 163 -10.69 -3.27 21.20
CA GLY A 163 -11.96 -3.47 20.49
C GLY A 163 -11.82 -3.35 18.98
N ASP A 164 -11.89 -4.47 18.26
CA ASP A 164 -12.13 -4.41 16.82
C ASP A 164 -13.57 -4.03 16.55
N VAL A 165 -13.83 -3.37 15.42
CA VAL A 165 -15.17 -3.00 14.97
C VAL A 165 -15.46 -3.53 13.57
N ASN A 166 -16.76 -3.73 13.27
CA ASN A 166 -17.27 -3.97 11.92
C ASN A 166 -18.16 -2.83 11.43
N THR A 167 -18.07 -1.69 12.10
CA THR A 167 -18.70 -0.44 11.68
C THR A 167 -17.84 0.28 10.65
N GLY A 168 -18.48 1.11 9.83
CA GLY A 168 -17.80 1.95 8.87
C GLY A 168 -18.63 3.17 8.50
N ALA A 169 -18.08 4.02 7.65
CA ALA A 169 -18.79 5.16 7.08
C ALA A 169 -18.26 5.51 5.69
N LEU A 170 -19.13 6.14 4.91
CA LEU A 170 -18.82 6.82 3.66
C LEU A 170 -18.60 8.30 3.95
N TYR A 171 -17.50 8.85 3.48
CA TYR A 171 -17.23 10.28 3.53
C TYR A 171 -17.36 10.89 2.14
N ASP A 172 -18.16 11.92 2.04
CA ASP A 172 -18.32 12.75 0.84
C ASP A 172 -17.47 14.03 0.98
N PRO A 173 -16.37 14.17 0.24
CA PRO A 173 -15.50 15.34 0.36
C PRO A 173 -16.12 16.61 -0.27
N VAL A 174 -17.14 16.49 -1.11
CA VAL A 174 -17.80 17.65 -1.72
C VAL A 174 -18.68 18.36 -0.69
N THR A 175 -19.45 17.57 0.08
CA THR A 175 -20.36 18.09 1.10
C THR A 175 -19.76 18.12 2.51
N ASP A 176 -18.57 17.52 2.69
CA ASP A 176 -17.89 17.33 3.97
C ASP A 176 -18.80 16.61 4.99
N THR A 177 -19.44 15.51 4.57
CA THR A 177 -20.38 14.75 5.39
C THR A 177 -20.04 13.28 5.46
N TRP A 178 -20.42 12.65 6.59
CA TRP A 178 -20.29 11.22 6.81
C TRP A 178 -21.67 10.56 6.83
N SER A 179 -21.76 9.35 6.30
CA SER A 179 -22.91 8.46 6.43
C SER A 179 -22.46 7.06 6.83
N ALA A 180 -23.06 6.52 7.90
CA ALA A 180 -22.72 5.20 8.39
C ALA A 180 -23.03 4.10 7.35
N THR A 181 -22.20 3.05 7.31
CA THR A 181 -22.45 1.85 6.51
C THR A 181 -23.22 0.80 7.35
N THR A 182 -24.00 -0.05 6.68
CA THR A 182 -24.67 -1.16 7.36
C THR A 182 -23.68 -2.17 7.95
N THR A 183 -24.03 -2.74 9.08
CA THR A 183 -23.34 -3.89 9.69
C THR A 183 -24.02 -5.23 9.37
N VAL A 184 -25.19 -5.19 8.72
CA VAL A 184 -25.92 -6.40 8.34
C VAL A 184 -25.18 -7.13 7.24
N GLY A 185 -24.79 -8.39 7.50
CA GLY A 185 -23.99 -9.19 6.58
C GLY A 185 -22.52 -8.82 6.49
N ALA A 186 -22.08 -7.80 7.23
CA ALA A 186 -20.66 -7.43 7.29
C ALA A 186 -19.83 -8.57 7.91
N PRO A 187 -18.55 -8.69 7.53
CA PRO A 187 -17.61 -9.57 8.23
C PRO A 187 -17.53 -9.27 9.73
N SER A 188 -17.01 -10.21 10.52
CA SER A 188 -16.71 -9.95 11.93
C SER A 188 -15.86 -8.71 12.11
N ALA A 189 -16.00 -8.04 13.25
CA ALA A 189 -15.16 -6.92 13.66
C ALA A 189 -13.68 -7.30 13.55
N ARG A 190 -12.86 -6.47 12.88
CA ARG A 190 -11.46 -6.80 12.57
C ARG A 190 -10.60 -5.61 12.25
N ASP A 191 -9.28 -5.77 12.40
CA ASP A 191 -8.25 -4.87 11.91
C ASP A 191 -7.20 -5.59 11.04
N GLY A 192 -6.32 -4.83 10.41
CA GLY A 192 -5.20 -5.37 9.60
C GLY A 192 -5.63 -6.18 8.38
N GLN A 193 -6.88 -6.06 7.94
CA GLN A 193 -7.40 -6.71 6.74
C GLN A 193 -6.83 -6.09 5.46
N ALA A 194 -6.71 -6.90 4.40
CA ALA A 194 -6.58 -6.34 3.05
C ALA A 194 -7.90 -5.67 2.64
N SER A 195 -7.78 -4.57 1.91
CA SER A 195 -8.93 -3.93 1.26
C SER A 195 -8.55 -3.40 -0.11
N ILE A 196 -9.44 -3.61 -1.10
CA ILE A 196 -9.28 -3.13 -2.47
C ILE A 196 -10.60 -2.62 -3.01
N TRP A 197 -10.50 -1.73 -4.01
CA TRP A 197 -11.65 -1.26 -4.79
C TRP A 197 -11.70 -1.97 -6.14
N THR A 198 -12.81 -2.62 -6.44
CA THR A 198 -13.00 -3.34 -7.71
C THR A 198 -13.45 -2.46 -8.87
N GLY A 199 -13.73 -1.20 -8.60
CA GLY A 199 -14.41 -0.28 -9.51
C GLY A 199 -15.89 -0.09 -9.21
N SER A 200 -16.48 -0.97 -8.36
CA SER A 200 -17.89 -0.90 -7.94
C SER A 200 -18.12 -1.33 -6.49
N GLN A 201 -17.25 -2.14 -5.92
CA GLN A 201 -17.37 -2.70 -4.57
C GLN A 201 -16.02 -2.68 -3.86
N MET A 202 -16.02 -2.49 -2.55
CA MET A 202 -14.88 -2.74 -1.70
C MET A 202 -14.83 -4.22 -1.33
N LEU A 203 -13.72 -4.89 -1.59
CA LEU A 203 -13.44 -6.23 -1.05
C LEU A 203 -12.56 -6.09 0.18
N VAL A 204 -12.94 -6.74 1.28
CA VAL A 204 -12.10 -6.92 2.47
C VAL A 204 -11.80 -8.39 2.68
N TRP A 205 -10.57 -8.72 3.17
CA TRP A 205 -10.17 -10.11 3.45
C TRP A 205 -9.13 -10.20 4.57
N GLY A 206 -9.27 -11.23 5.41
CA GLY A 206 -8.28 -11.59 6.42
C GLY A 206 -8.19 -10.59 7.58
N GLY A 207 -7.03 -10.49 8.19
CA GLY A 207 -6.78 -9.64 9.36
C GLY A 207 -6.94 -10.40 10.68
N ILE A 208 -7.14 -9.65 11.77
CA ILE A 208 -7.40 -10.18 13.12
C ILE A 208 -8.79 -9.76 13.57
N SER A 209 -9.50 -10.64 14.26
CA SER A 209 -10.85 -10.43 14.80
C SER A 209 -10.89 -10.94 16.22
N LEU A 210 -11.04 -10.02 17.19
CA LEU A 210 -11.06 -10.35 18.62
C LEU A 210 -9.92 -11.32 19.02
N GLY A 211 -8.69 -11.01 18.58
CA GLY A 211 -7.49 -11.80 18.86
C GLY A 211 -7.30 -13.05 17.98
N ASN A 212 -8.23 -13.39 17.10
CA ASN A 212 -8.13 -14.54 16.20
C ASN A 212 -7.81 -14.08 14.77
N TYR A 213 -6.82 -14.68 14.14
CA TYR A 213 -6.57 -14.43 12.73
C TYR A 213 -7.65 -15.09 11.88
N VAL A 214 -8.10 -14.39 10.86
CA VAL A 214 -9.23 -14.81 10.02
C VAL A 214 -8.82 -14.94 8.55
N ASN A 215 -9.60 -15.71 7.78
CA ASN A 215 -9.36 -15.93 6.35
C ASN A 215 -10.64 -15.87 5.51
N ASP A 216 -11.68 -15.29 6.08
CA ASP A 216 -12.90 -14.91 5.40
C ASP A 216 -12.86 -13.46 4.93
N GLY A 217 -13.86 -13.05 4.18
CA GLY A 217 -13.99 -11.71 3.68
C GLY A 217 -15.34 -11.48 3.02
N ALA A 218 -15.58 -10.26 2.57
CA ALA A 218 -16.81 -9.89 1.88
C ALA A 218 -16.61 -8.71 0.94
N PHE A 219 -17.50 -8.59 -0.03
CA PHE A 219 -17.72 -7.39 -0.83
C PHE A 219 -18.72 -6.48 -0.14
N TYR A 220 -18.42 -5.19 -0.11
CA TYR A 220 -19.35 -4.11 0.25
C TYR A 220 -19.72 -3.31 -1.00
N ASP A 221 -21.00 -3.21 -1.30
CA ASP A 221 -21.53 -2.36 -2.37
C ASP A 221 -22.08 -1.05 -1.76
N PRO A 222 -21.41 0.09 -1.97
CA PRO A 222 -21.85 1.37 -1.39
C PRO A 222 -23.14 1.92 -2.03
N ARG A 223 -23.56 1.42 -3.18
CA ARG A 223 -24.78 1.87 -3.84
C ARG A 223 -26.05 1.27 -3.22
N THR A 224 -25.92 0.06 -2.68
CA THR A 224 -27.03 -0.69 -2.06
C THR A 224 -26.88 -0.81 -0.54
N ASP A 225 -25.76 -0.29 -0.01
CA ASP A 225 -25.36 -0.43 1.40
C ASP A 225 -25.49 -1.89 1.87
N SER A 226 -24.85 -2.82 1.15
CA SER A 226 -24.98 -4.24 1.41
C SER A 226 -23.66 -4.99 1.34
N TRP A 227 -23.56 -6.08 2.11
CA TRP A 227 -22.41 -6.98 2.15
C TRP A 227 -22.72 -8.32 1.52
N THR A 228 -21.76 -8.89 0.81
CA THR A 228 -21.84 -10.24 0.24
C THR A 228 -20.56 -11.01 0.56
N ALA A 229 -20.68 -12.08 1.36
CA ALA A 229 -19.53 -12.91 1.74
C ALA A 229 -18.87 -13.57 0.53
N ILE A 230 -17.55 -13.70 0.58
CA ILE A 230 -16.79 -14.45 -0.42
C ILE A 230 -16.54 -15.89 0.03
N SER A 231 -16.29 -16.78 -0.94
CA SER A 231 -15.96 -18.18 -0.64
C SER A 231 -14.62 -18.30 0.08
N THR A 232 -14.60 -19.09 1.15
CA THR A 232 -13.39 -19.51 1.85
C THR A 232 -12.80 -20.81 1.30
N THR A 233 -13.43 -21.42 0.30
CA THR A 233 -12.94 -22.66 -0.35
C THR A 233 -11.60 -22.38 -1.01
N ASN A 234 -10.57 -23.12 -0.58
CA ASN A 234 -9.17 -22.90 -1.01
C ASN A 234 -8.60 -21.51 -0.69
N ALA A 235 -9.20 -20.72 0.20
CA ALA A 235 -8.60 -19.47 0.67
C ALA A 235 -7.22 -19.72 1.33
N PRO A 236 -6.36 -18.69 1.44
CA PRO A 236 -5.18 -18.80 2.28
C PRO A 236 -5.57 -19.12 3.74
N SER A 237 -4.67 -19.74 4.49
CA SER A 237 -4.86 -19.89 5.95
C SER A 237 -4.99 -18.52 6.62
N PRO A 238 -5.68 -18.44 7.78
CA PRO A 238 -5.77 -17.21 8.57
C PRO A 238 -4.39 -16.58 8.80
N ARG A 239 -4.30 -15.26 8.61
CA ARG A 239 -3.02 -14.55 8.67
C ARG A 239 -3.15 -13.06 8.91
N LEU A 240 -2.04 -12.48 9.43
CA LEU A 240 -1.87 -11.06 9.67
C LEU A 240 -0.54 -10.58 9.06
N PHE A 241 -0.37 -9.27 8.85
CA PHE A 241 0.84 -8.64 8.31
C PHE A 241 1.30 -9.17 6.95
N PHE A 242 0.38 -9.67 6.16
CA PHE A 242 0.65 -10.16 4.81
C PHE A 242 0.78 -9.01 3.81
N ALA A 243 1.55 -9.24 2.75
CA ALA A 243 1.54 -8.36 1.60
C ALA A 243 0.27 -8.58 0.77
N SER A 244 -0.37 -7.50 0.34
CA SER A 244 -1.55 -7.56 -0.52
C SER A 244 -1.42 -6.57 -1.70
N GLY A 245 -2.03 -6.92 -2.83
CA GLY A 245 -2.05 -6.10 -4.02
C GLY A 245 -3.28 -6.38 -4.88
N TRP A 246 -3.52 -5.52 -5.87
CA TRP A 246 -4.67 -5.59 -6.77
C TRP A 246 -4.24 -5.35 -8.22
N ASP A 247 -4.62 -6.26 -9.14
CA ASP A 247 -4.29 -6.19 -10.58
C ASP A 247 -5.50 -5.87 -11.48
N ALA A 248 -6.55 -5.28 -10.94
CA ALA A 248 -7.86 -5.01 -11.54
C ALA A 248 -8.73 -6.26 -11.78
N THR A 249 -8.28 -7.44 -11.33
CA THR A 249 -9.03 -8.70 -11.42
C THR A 249 -8.83 -9.58 -10.21
N ASN A 250 -7.62 -9.61 -9.67
CA ASN A 250 -7.26 -10.51 -8.59
C ASN A 250 -6.75 -9.74 -7.37
N LEU A 251 -7.29 -10.08 -6.18
CA LEU A 251 -6.65 -9.75 -4.91
C LEU A 251 -5.49 -10.72 -4.71
N PHE A 252 -4.30 -10.20 -4.64
CA PHE A 252 -3.08 -10.93 -4.33
C PHE A 252 -2.80 -10.90 -2.84
N ILE A 253 -2.52 -12.06 -2.25
CA ILE A 253 -2.12 -12.23 -0.84
C ILE A 253 -0.84 -13.05 -0.81
N TRP A 254 0.19 -12.56 -0.13
CA TRP A 254 1.45 -13.26 0.05
C TRP A 254 2.00 -13.12 1.46
N SER A 255 2.53 -14.26 2.01
CA SER A 255 3.23 -14.31 3.29
C SER A 255 2.39 -13.86 4.50
N GLY A 256 2.94 -13.04 5.39
CA GLY A 256 2.36 -12.75 6.70
C GLY A 256 2.62 -13.85 7.71
N VAL A 257 1.98 -13.80 8.87
CA VAL A 257 2.14 -14.76 9.97
C VAL A 257 0.83 -15.45 10.32
N ASN A 258 0.94 -16.68 10.86
CA ASN A 258 -0.18 -17.38 11.49
C ASN A 258 -0.33 -16.95 12.97
N SER A 259 -1.34 -17.50 13.66
CA SER A 259 -1.62 -17.21 15.09
C SER A 259 -0.50 -17.60 16.07
N ARG A 260 0.51 -18.34 15.63
CA ARG A 260 1.73 -18.64 16.40
C ARG A 260 2.88 -17.70 16.04
N PHE A 261 2.61 -16.65 15.32
CA PHE A 261 3.57 -15.68 14.81
C PHE A 261 4.65 -16.30 13.89
N GLN A 262 4.32 -17.40 13.20
CA GLN A 262 5.21 -18.06 12.26
C GLN A 262 4.97 -17.52 10.84
N PRO A 263 6.02 -17.07 10.13
CA PRO A 263 5.91 -16.59 8.78
C PRO A 263 5.44 -17.67 7.80
N LEU A 264 4.55 -17.31 6.90
CA LEU A 264 3.91 -18.22 5.96
C LEU A 264 4.56 -18.15 4.58
N PRO A 265 5.17 -19.26 4.06
CA PRO A 265 5.85 -19.25 2.76
C PRO A 265 4.89 -19.52 1.60
N ASN A 266 3.72 -18.89 1.61
CA ASN A 266 2.70 -19.13 0.60
C ASN A 266 1.77 -17.93 0.42
N GLY A 267 1.05 -17.94 -0.69
CA GLY A 267 0.06 -16.94 -1.02
C GLY A 267 -0.96 -17.46 -2.02
N LYS A 268 -1.95 -16.64 -2.29
CA LYS A 268 -3.02 -16.94 -3.25
C LYS A 268 -3.48 -15.69 -3.99
N LEU A 269 -4.09 -15.91 -5.14
CA LEU A 269 -4.85 -14.92 -5.89
C LEU A 269 -6.33 -15.24 -5.75
N TYR A 270 -7.13 -14.26 -5.37
CA TYR A 270 -8.59 -14.34 -5.43
C TYR A 270 -9.09 -13.61 -6.67
N ASN A 271 -9.66 -14.34 -7.59
CA ASN A 271 -10.28 -13.75 -8.77
C ASN A 271 -11.67 -13.23 -8.41
N THR A 272 -11.86 -11.92 -8.44
CA THR A 272 -13.11 -11.28 -8.01
C THR A 272 -14.30 -11.51 -8.94
N ARG A 273 -14.04 -11.92 -10.20
CA ARG A 273 -15.10 -12.21 -11.17
C ARG A 273 -15.62 -13.63 -11.05
N THR A 274 -14.73 -14.60 -10.72
CA THR A 274 -15.09 -16.03 -10.64
C THR A 274 -15.30 -16.52 -9.22
N GLY A 275 -14.88 -15.76 -8.21
CA GLY A 275 -14.93 -16.15 -6.80
C GLY A 275 -13.95 -17.27 -6.43
N VAL A 276 -12.92 -17.51 -7.22
CA VAL A 276 -12.00 -18.66 -7.06
C VAL A 276 -10.64 -18.20 -6.56
N TRP A 277 -10.10 -18.95 -5.56
CA TRP A 277 -8.75 -18.81 -5.06
C TRP A 277 -7.77 -19.72 -5.86
N LYS A 278 -6.72 -19.14 -6.41
CA LYS A 278 -5.62 -19.82 -7.13
C LYS A 278 -4.34 -19.77 -6.31
N THR A 279 -3.62 -20.89 -6.25
CA THR A 279 -2.33 -20.96 -5.54
C THR A 279 -1.24 -20.22 -6.28
N VAL A 280 -0.49 -19.38 -5.58
CA VAL A 280 0.73 -18.73 -6.04
C VAL A 280 1.90 -19.71 -5.91
N ALA A 281 2.73 -19.79 -6.95
CA ALA A 281 3.94 -20.61 -6.95
C ALA A 281 4.89 -20.22 -5.80
N LYS A 282 5.73 -21.19 -5.37
CA LYS A 282 6.72 -20.97 -4.29
C LYS A 282 8.16 -20.91 -4.81
N THR A 283 8.41 -21.44 -5.98
CA THR A 283 9.76 -21.44 -6.59
C THR A 283 10.20 -20.00 -6.84
N ASN A 284 11.38 -19.65 -6.38
CA ASN A 284 11.96 -18.30 -6.44
C ASN A 284 11.13 -17.20 -5.74
N ALA A 285 10.16 -17.58 -4.92
CA ALA A 285 9.41 -16.61 -4.12
C ALA A 285 10.32 -15.96 -3.07
N PRO A 286 9.99 -14.73 -2.61
CA PRO A 286 10.75 -14.10 -1.55
C PRO A 286 10.60 -14.89 -0.24
N THR A 287 11.59 -14.79 0.64
CA THR A 287 11.53 -15.37 1.98
C THR A 287 10.27 -14.92 2.71
N PRO A 288 9.67 -15.78 3.56
CA PRO A 288 8.51 -15.40 4.35
C PRO A 288 8.80 -14.18 5.23
N ARG A 289 7.86 -13.23 5.28
CA ARG A 289 8.06 -11.92 5.90
C ARG A 289 6.77 -11.27 6.36
N LEU A 290 6.89 -10.29 7.22
CA LEU A 290 5.82 -9.48 7.77
C LEU A 290 5.91 -8.06 7.21
N GLY A 291 4.76 -7.42 6.95
CA GLY A 291 4.70 -6.00 6.66
C GLY A 291 5.50 -5.57 5.42
N ALA A 292 5.72 -6.48 4.47
CA ALA A 292 6.30 -6.12 3.18
C ALA A 292 5.31 -5.26 2.39
N THR A 293 5.85 -4.30 1.66
CA THR A 293 5.03 -3.54 0.70
C THR A 293 4.82 -4.32 -0.59
N CYS A 294 3.69 -4.05 -1.25
CA CYS A 294 3.35 -4.65 -2.53
C CYS A 294 2.77 -3.58 -3.47
N VAL A 295 3.30 -3.49 -4.68
CA VAL A 295 2.75 -2.63 -5.74
C VAL A 295 2.47 -3.45 -7.00
N TRP A 296 1.49 -3.01 -7.79
CA TRP A 296 1.18 -3.58 -9.10
C TRP A 296 1.81 -2.75 -10.22
N SER A 297 2.65 -3.37 -11.04
CA SER A 297 3.37 -2.69 -12.14
C SER A 297 2.57 -2.59 -13.45
N GLY A 298 1.34 -3.11 -13.48
CA GLY A 298 0.59 -3.36 -14.72
C GLY A 298 0.86 -4.75 -15.30
N LYS A 299 1.89 -5.46 -14.81
CA LYS A 299 2.27 -6.80 -15.28
C LYS A 299 2.61 -7.76 -14.12
N GLU A 300 3.23 -7.27 -13.07
CA GLU A 300 3.75 -8.06 -11.96
C GLU A 300 3.43 -7.40 -10.61
N PHE A 301 3.16 -8.19 -9.59
CA PHE A 301 3.17 -7.75 -8.21
C PHE A 301 4.62 -7.69 -7.73
N ILE A 302 5.07 -6.54 -7.28
CA ILE A 302 6.42 -6.32 -6.77
C ILE A 302 6.35 -6.22 -5.26
N ILE A 303 6.99 -7.17 -4.57
CA ILE A 303 7.09 -7.21 -3.11
C ILE A 303 8.49 -6.86 -2.70
N TRP A 304 8.65 -5.96 -1.71
CA TRP A 304 9.95 -5.61 -1.17
C TRP A 304 9.90 -5.28 0.32
N GLY A 305 11.01 -5.53 1.03
CA GLY A 305 11.19 -5.11 2.42
C GLY A 305 10.36 -5.91 3.42
N GLY A 306 9.99 -5.28 4.52
CA GLY A 306 9.33 -5.90 5.65
C GLY A 306 10.32 -6.45 6.67
N SER A 307 9.89 -7.36 7.54
CA SER A 307 10.73 -7.98 8.57
C SER A 307 10.57 -9.50 8.61
N ASP A 308 11.55 -10.19 9.20
CA ASP A 308 11.45 -11.59 9.55
C ASP A 308 10.66 -11.77 10.87
N ALA A 309 10.53 -13.04 11.34
CA ALA A 309 9.80 -13.33 12.58
C ALA A 309 10.50 -12.81 13.84
N ALA A 310 11.78 -12.51 13.78
CA ALA A 310 12.54 -11.94 14.89
C ALA A 310 12.45 -10.39 14.91
N GLY A 311 11.80 -9.80 13.89
CA GLY A 311 11.67 -8.35 13.74
C GLY A 311 12.83 -7.72 12.97
N ASN A 312 13.78 -8.51 12.45
CA ASN A 312 14.88 -7.96 11.66
C ASN A 312 14.37 -7.49 10.31
N PRO A 313 14.70 -6.28 9.87
CA PRO A 313 14.26 -5.77 8.58
C PRO A 313 14.92 -6.51 7.42
N ILE A 314 14.19 -6.62 6.32
CA ILE A 314 14.61 -7.34 5.12
C ILE A 314 14.84 -6.35 3.99
N GLY A 315 15.97 -6.49 3.25
CA GLY A 315 16.35 -5.64 2.09
C GLY A 315 16.22 -6.35 0.74
N THR A 316 15.39 -7.40 0.66
CA THR A 316 15.19 -8.18 -0.57
C THR A 316 13.74 -8.13 -1.02
N GLY A 317 13.51 -8.51 -2.29
CA GLY A 317 12.18 -8.57 -2.86
C GLY A 317 12.10 -9.51 -4.05
N ALA A 318 10.89 -9.67 -4.59
CA ALA A 318 10.66 -10.41 -5.83
C ALA A 318 9.43 -9.89 -6.57
N LYS A 319 9.41 -10.15 -7.88
CA LYS A 319 8.30 -9.85 -8.79
C LYS A 319 7.52 -11.13 -9.05
N TYR A 320 6.20 -11.08 -8.89
CA TYR A 320 5.30 -12.19 -9.20
C TYR A 320 4.47 -11.87 -10.43
N ASN A 321 4.58 -12.72 -11.46
CA ASN A 321 3.78 -12.62 -12.67
C ASN A 321 2.54 -13.55 -12.55
N PRO A 322 1.32 -13.00 -12.42
CA PRO A 322 0.11 -13.82 -12.27
C PRO A 322 -0.28 -14.60 -13.53
N ALA A 323 0.14 -14.14 -14.73
CA ALA A 323 -0.17 -14.81 -15.99
C ALA A 323 0.60 -16.14 -16.15
N THR A 324 1.87 -16.15 -15.74
CA THR A 324 2.73 -17.36 -15.80
C THR A 324 2.80 -18.11 -14.47
N ASN A 325 2.30 -17.53 -13.38
CA ASN A 325 2.44 -18.04 -12.03
C ASN A 325 3.90 -18.27 -11.60
N THR A 326 4.77 -17.30 -11.89
CA THR A 326 6.21 -17.39 -11.63
C THR A 326 6.72 -16.19 -10.84
N TRP A 327 7.80 -16.42 -10.06
CA TRP A 327 8.53 -15.38 -9.38
C TRP A 327 9.88 -15.11 -10.03
N THR A 328 10.29 -13.86 -10.04
CA THR A 328 11.63 -13.41 -10.42
C THR A 328 12.21 -12.60 -9.26
N PRO A 329 13.33 -13.03 -8.65
CA PRO A 329 13.99 -12.24 -7.62
C PRO A 329 14.39 -10.87 -8.14
N MET A 330 14.33 -9.85 -7.29
CA MET A 330 14.83 -8.51 -7.58
C MET A 330 16.34 -8.45 -7.35
N THR A 331 17.04 -7.58 -8.12
CA THR A 331 18.44 -7.28 -7.83
C THR A 331 18.58 -6.64 -6.45
N THR A 332 19.65 -6.99 -5.74
CA THR A 332 20.06 -6.34 -4.48
C THR A 332 21.15 -5.29 -4.69
N THR A 333 21.71 -5.21 -5.90
CA THR A 333 22.71 -4.20 -6.24
C THR A 333 22.09 -2.81 -6.28
N GLY A 334 22.59 -1.92 -5.44
CA GLY A 334 22.06 -0.56 -5.30
C GLY A 334 20.74 -0.47 -4.55
N ALA A 335 20.22 -1.58 -4.01
CA ALA A 335 18.98 -1.59 -3.21
C ALA A 335 19.14 -0.75 -1.93
N PRO A 336 18.01 -0.20 -1.41
CA PRO A 336 18.04 0.46 -0.11
C PRO A 336 18.45 -0.48 1.02
N ALA A 337 18.93 0.09 2.13
CA ALA A 337 19.14 -0.66 3.36
C ALA A 337 17.86 -1.42 3.77
N PRO A 338 17.99 -2.61 4.40
CA PRO A 338 16.85 -3.37 4.91
C PRO A 338 15.94 -2.50 5.78
N ARG A 339 14.62 -2.57 5.54
CA ARG A 339 13.65 -1.73 6.24
C ARG A 339 12.25 -2.32 6.31
N SER A 340 11.53 -1.94 7.36
CA SER A 340 10.10 -2.17 7.55
C SER A 340 9.35 -0.84 7.72
N SER A 341 8.01 -0.87 7.75
CA SER A 341 7.17 0.31 7.94
C SER A 341 7.48 1.48 6.99
N HIS A 342 8.07 1.17 5.84
CA HIS A 342 8.27 2.09 4.72
C HIS A 342 7.03 2.15 3.85
N THR A 343 6.93 3.15 3.01
CA THR A 343 5.92 3.19 1.95
C THR A 343 6.52 2.76 0.61
N ALA A 344 5.69 2.14 -0.22
CA ALA A 344 6.01 1.89 -1.62
C ALA A 344 4.84 2.31 -2.50
N ILE A 345 5.14 3.03 -3.56
CA ILE A 345 4.16 3.46 -4.57
C ILE A 345 4.65 3.06 -5.96
N TRP A 346 3.72 2.91 -6.90
CA TRP A 346 4.05 2.74 -8.32
C TRP A 346 3.86 4.06 -9.06
N ASP A 347 4.93 4.55 -9.72
CA ASP A 347 4.93 5.85 -10.42
C ASP A 347 4.52 5.74 -11.91
N GLY A 348 3.97 4.61 -12.31
CA GLY A 348 3.65 4.29 -13.71
C GLY A 348 4.77 3.55 -14.45
N SER A 349 6.00 3.52 -13.91
CA SER A 349 7.15 2.82 -14.50
C SER A 349 8.12 2.22 -13.48
N ARG A 350 8.11 2.70 -12.24
CA ARG A 350 9.03 2.31 -11.18
C ARG A 350 8.29 2.16 -9.85
N MET A 351 8.79 1.29 -8.99
CA MET A 351 8.40 1.28 -7.58
C MET A 351 9.27 2.25 -6.81
N ILE A 352 8.66 3.22 -6.14
CA ILE A 352 9.37 4.16 -5.26
C ILE A 352 9.19 3.69 -3.83
N VAL A 353 10.28 3.35 -3.16
CA VAL A 353 10.35 3.06 -1.72
C VAL A 353 10.85 4.29 -1.00
N TRP A 354 10.19 4.70 0.10
CA TRP A 354 10.66 5.84 0.88
C TRP A 354 10.49 5.61 2.38
N GLY A 355 11.46 6.12 3.19
CA GLY A 355 11.42 6.08 4.64
C GLY A 355 11.45 4.68 5.22
N GLY A 356 10.82 4.48 6.36
CA GLY A 356 10.78 3.22 7.10
C GLY A 356 11.82 3.16 8.22
N SER A 357 11.85 2.01 8.90
CA SER A 357 12.76 1.72 10.01
C SER A 357 13.72 0.58 9.69
N GLY A 358 14.98 0.75 10.09
CA GLY A 358 16.04 -0.27 10.05
C GLY A 358 16.12 -1.10 11.31
N GLU A 359 17.27 -1.73 11.54
CA GLU A 359 17.56 -2.47 12.76
C GLU A 359 17.52 -1.52 13.98
N CYS A 360 16.84 -1.96 15.04
CA CYS A 360 16.55 -1.18 16.25
C CYS A 360 15.51 -0.06 16.06
N CYS A 361 14.65 0.08 17.07
CA CYS A 361 13.42 0.89 17.06
C CYS A 361 13.59 2.41 16.81
N ASN A 362 14.81 2.92 16.66
CA ASN A 362 15.11 4.35 16.49
C ASN A 362 15.97 4.65 15.26
N ASN A 363 16.10 3.72 14.34
CA ASN A 363 16.85 3.90 13.10
C ASN A 363 15.87 4.12 11.95
N TRP A 364 15.36 5.34 11.82
CA TRP A 364 14.46 5.70 10.72
C TRP A 364 15.24 6.26 9.54
N PHE A 365 14.65 6.13 8.36
CA PHE A 365 15.22 6.60 7.12
C PHE A 365 14.48 7.83 6.58
N ASN A 366 15.23 8.75 5.98
CA ASN A 366 14.72 9.87 5.18
C ASN A 366 15.13 9.76 3.72
N ASP A 367 15.65 8.61 3.32
CA ASP A 367 16.04 8.30 1.96
C ASP A 367 14.94 7.54 1.20
N GLY A 368 15.03 7.55 -0.10
CA GLY A 368 14.15 6.79 -0.97
C GLY A 368 14.88 6.30 -2.20
N PHE A 369 14.31 5.27 -2.83
CA PHE A 369 14.88 4.61 -3.99
C PHE A 369 13.79 4.26 -5.00
N ALA A 370 14.13 4.42 -6.27
CA ALA A 370 13.33 4.00 -7.39
C ALA A 370 13.85 2.67 -7.93
N TYR A 371 12.98 1.66 -7.98
CA TYR A 371 13.26 0.37 -8.60
C TYR A 371 12.61 0.32 -9.99
N THR A 372 13.41 0.10 -11.02
CA THR A 372 12.97 -0.16 -12.39
C THR A 372 13.01 -1.66 -12.66
N PRO A 373 11.84 -2.33 -12.90
CA PRO A 373 11.76 -3.77 -13.15
C PRO A 373 12.21 -4.19 -14.55
#